data_9ca1d6b8a0fe14f9ab773ea510ec5dfa
#
_entry.id   9ca1d6b8a0fe14f9ab773ea510ec5dfa
#
_cell.length_a   1.000
_cell.length_b   1.000
_cell.length_c   1.000
_cell.angle_alpha   90.00
_cell.angle_beta   90.00
_cell.angle_gamma   90.00
#
_symmetry.space_group_name_H-M   'P 1'
#
loop_
_entity.id
_entity.type
_entity.pdbx_description
1 polymer ?
#
loop_
_entity_poly.entity_id
_entity_poly.type
_entity_poly.pdbx_seq_one_letter_code
_entity_poly.pdbx_strand_id
1 'polypeptide(L)'
;LELSNYCNLNCVFCTPSNKNSRMIDLSLARRAIDEASFLTKEMCFHVLGEPLIYPRFFELTDYLTSKKMNLMLSTNTRLIEKNKAELLKREIKTWNLSLHSIYDMNNKFDYIIKLLNFIDLYQHNHESVFHLRLWADSNQTIKKSNDEIKKILFTYYDYKGEDLKRIRLKERIILSYEEEFIWPSLKLDYNHEGYCLGGKTHIAILADGRVVMCCLDANGDTLIGNIKEKSLQEIIEDTPYQTARKYFSDNKCYFELCKHCSYK
;
A
#
# COMPACT_ATOMS: atom_id res chain seq x y z
N LEU A 1 -3.59 0.13 7.54
CA LEU A 1 -3.28 -0.85 8.59
C LEU A 1 -2.18 -1.79 8.13
N GLU A 2 -1.10 -1.90 8.89
CA GLU A 2 -0.04 -2.89 8.69
C GLU A 2 -0.48 -4.22 9.34
N LEU A 3 -0.75 -5.24 8.50
CA LEU A 3 -1.06 -6.58 9.02
C LEU A 3 0.20 -7.35 9.44
N SER A 4 1.29 -7.10 8.71
CA SER A 4 2.59 -7.71 8.95
C SER A 4 3.66 -6.87 8.27
N ASN A 5 4.83 -6.76 8.87
CA ASN A 5 6.03 -6.23 8.20
C ASN A 5 6.89 -7.34 7.57
N TYR A 6 6.43 -8.58 7.63
CA TYR A 6 7.05 -9.72 6.94
C TYR A 6 6.60 -9.78 5.47
N CYS A 7 7.54 -10.01 4.56
CA CYS A 7 7.29 -10.19 3.14
C CYS A 7 7.96 -11.46 2.62
N ASN A 8 7.36 -12.12 1.64
CA ASN A 8 7.95 -13.25 0.92
C ASN A 8 8.97 -12.83 -0.16
N LEU A 9 9.20 -11.52 -0.32
CA LEU A 9 10.18 -10.94 -1.23
C LEU A 9 11.17 -10.07 -0.47
N ASN A 10 12.33 -9.82 -1.10
CA ASN A 10 13.36 -8.91 -0.61
C ASN A 10 13.77 -7.97 -1.77
N CYS A 11 12.84 -7.12 -2.19
CA CYS A 11 13.04 -6.22 -3.31
C CYS A 11 14.09 -5.15 -2.99
N VAL A 12 14.98 -4.88 -3.95
CA VAL A 12 16.10 -3.92 -3.77
C VAL A 12 15.66 -2.48 -3.51
N PHE A 13 14.46 -2.13 -3.94
CA PHE A 13 13.83 -0.80 -3.74
C PHE A 13 13.00 -0.70 -2.45
N CYS A 14 12.84 -1.79 -1.71
CA CYS A 14 12.09 -1.77 -0.46
C CYS A 14 12.98 -1.29 0.69
N THR A 15 12.39 -0.58 1.66
CA THR A 15 13.13 -0.27 2.88
C THR A 15 13.51 -1.58 3.59
N PRO A 16 14.73 -1.71 4.11
CA PRO A 16 15.10 -2.88 4.89
C PRO A 16 14.11 -3.06 6.04
N SER A 17 13.40 -4.18 6.06
CA SER A 17 12.54 -4.50 7.21
C SER A 17 13.42 -4.55 8.45
N ASN A 18 13.05 -3.81 9.50
CA ASN A 18 13.68 -3.95 10.78
C ASN A 18 13.71 -5.43 11.19
N LYS A 19 14.81 -5.87 11.79
CA LYS A 19 15.11 -7.28 12.11
C LYS A 19 14.03 -8.03 12.93
N ASN A 20 13.01 -7.32 13.42
CA ASN A 20 11.91 -7.87 14.20
C ASN A 20 10.65 -7.99 13.32
N SER A 21 10.56 -9.09 12.55
CA SER A 21 9.31 -9.42 11.86
C SER A 21 8.17 -9.60 12.85
N ARG A 22 7.07 -8.93 12.61
CA ARG A 22 5.87 -8.98 13.46
C ARG A 22 4.62 -9.04 12.61
N MET A 23 3.61 -9.66 13.17
CA MET A 23 2.24 -9.67 12.67
C MET A 23 1.34 -9.05 13.72
N ILE A 24 0.33 -8.33 13.28
CA ILE A 24 -0.64 -7.75 14.20
C ILE A 24 -1.44 -8.86 14.89
N ASP A 25 -1.70 -8.68 16.17
CA ASP A 25 -2.66 -9.54 16.86
C ASP A 25 -4.08 -9.34 16.30
N LEU A 26 -4.84 -10.43 16.20
CA LEU A 26 -6.18 -10.39 15.60
C LEU A 26 -7.13 -9.47 16.36
N SER A 27 -7.07 -9.47 17.68
CA SER A 27 -7.92 -8.61 18.52
C SER A 27 -7.58 -7.14 18.31
N LEU A 28 -6.29 -6.82 18.17
CA LEU A 28 -5.81 -5.47 17.88
C LEU A 28 -6.20 -5.03 16.47
N ALA A 29 -6.11 -5.92 15.48
CA ALA A 29 -6.54 -5.63 14.10
C ALA A 29 -8.05 -5.34 14.03
N ARG A 30 -8.87 -6.14 14.72
CA ARG A 30 -10.31 -5.89 14.81
C ARG A 30 -10.62 -4.58 15.51
N ARG A 31 -9.94 -4.27 16.61
CA ARG A 31 -10.05 -2.97 17.30
C ARG A 31 -9.71 -1.82 16.36
N ALA A 32 -8.62 -1.92 15.59
CA ALA A 32 -8.24 -0.91 14.60
C ALA A 32 -9.34 -0.70 13.54
N ILE A 33 -9.98 -1.78 13.06
CA ILE A 33 -11.08 -1.72 12.11
C ILE A 33 -12.31 -1.07 12.76
N ASP A 34 -12.68 -1.48 13.97
CA ASP A 34 -13.82 -0.92 14.69
C ASP A 34 -13.68 0.58 14.86
N GLU A 35 -12.57 1.02 15.41
CA GLU A 35 -12.32 2.43 15.68
C GLU A 35 -12.23 3.25 14.38
N ALA A 36 -11.56 2.72 13.34
CA ALA A 36 -11.48 3.41 12.04
C ALA A 36 -12.85 3.51 11.35
N SER A 37 -13.78 2.58 11.58
CA SER A 37 -15.11 2.58 10.92
C SER A 37 -15.95 3.80 11.26
N PHE A 38 -15.68 4.47 12.38
CA PHE A 38 -16.32 5.73 12.79
C PHE A 38 -15.71 6.94 12.07
N LEU A 39 -14.48 6.83 11.56
CA LEU A 39 -13.71 7.93 10.99
C LEU A 39 -13.65 7.89 9.46
N THR A 40 -13.70 6.70 8.87
CA THR A 40 -13.52 6.51 7.43
C THR A 40 -14.35 5.34 6.90
N LYS A 41 -14.59 5.34 5.58
CA LYS A 41 -15.19 4.21 4.87
C LYS A 41 -14.15 3.36 4.13
N GLU A 42 -12.89 3.73 4.18
CA GLU A 42 -11.83 3.03 3.47
C GLU A 42 -10.70 2.63 4.41
N MET A 43 -10.20 1.42 4.25
CA MET A 43 -9.00 0.94 4.93
C MET A 43 -8.07 0.29 3.94
N CYS A 44 -6.80 0.65 4.02
CA CYS A 44 -5.76 0.06 3.20
C CYS A 44 -4.96 -0.96 4.00
N PHE A 45 -4.84 -2.19 3.50
CA PHE A 45 -3.90 -3.17 4.06
C PHE A 45 -2.58 -3.03 3.34
N HIS A 46 -1.67 -2.30 3.95
CA HIS A 46 -0.29 -2.10 3.55
C HIS A 46 0.51 -1.39 4.67
N VAL A 47 1.61 -0.91 4.47
CA VAL A 47 2.73 -0.18 5.04
C VAL A 47 3.98 -0.93 4.61
N LEU A 48 4.39 -1.96 5.33
CA LEU A 48 5.40 -2.93 4.90
C LEU A 48 4.81 -4.33 4.75
N GLY A 49 5.66 -5.26 4.30
CA GLY A 49 5.32 -6.68 4.20
C GLY A 49 4.39 -7.01 3.02
N GLU A 50 3.82 -8.21 3.10
CA GLU A 50 2.82 -8.70 2.14
C GLU A 50 1.56 -9.09 2.90
N PRO A 51 0.44 -8.37 2.72
CA PRO A 51 -0.79 -8.64 3.47
C PRO A 51 -1.33 -10.06 3.30
N LEU A 52 -1.18 -10.67 2.12
CA LEU A 52 -1.66 -12.04 1.86
C LEU A 52 -0.86 -13.14 2.60
N ILE A 53 0.23 -12.78 3.29
CA ILE A 53 0.94 -13.70 4.20
C ILE A 53 0.21 -13.81 5.54
N TYR A 54 -0.54 -12.78 5.92
CA TYR A 54 -1.20 -12.76 7.23
C TYR A 54 -2.21 -13.91 7.34
N PRO A 55 -2.08 -14.82 8.32
CA PRO A 55 -2.89 -16.05 8.37
C PRO A 55 -4.39 -15.80 8.52
N ARG A 56 -4.77 -14.65 9.08
CA ARG A 56 -6.17 -14.25 9.31
C ARG A 56 -6.65 -13.18 8.32
N PHE A 57 -5.99 -13.05 7.15
CA PHE A 57 -6.30 -12.04 6.15
C PHE A 57 -7.77 -12.07 5.72
N PHE A 58 -8.29 -13.25 5.37
CA PHE A 58 -9.66 -13.38 4.91
C PHE A 58 -10.69 -13.11 6.00
N GLU A 59 -10.41 -13.52 7.24
CA GLU A 59 -11.24 -13.21 8.39
C GLU A 59 -11.32 -11.70 8.66
N LEU A 60 -10.19 -10.99 8.55
CA LEU A 60 -10.18 -9.54 8.68
C LEU A 60 -10.88 -8.84 7.52
N THR A 61 -10.76 -9.37 6.30
CA THR A 61 -11.49 -8.85 5.13
C THR A 61 -13.00 -8.98 5.35
N ASP A 62 -13.48 -10.15 5.80
CA ASP A 62 -14.89 -10.38 6.10
C ASP A 62 -15.37 -9.47 7.24
N TYR A 63 -14.54 -9.29 8.27
CA TYR A 63 -14.82 -8.40 9.39
C TYR A 63 -14.92 -6.94 8.96
N LEU A 64 -13.99 -6.45 8.15
CA LEU A 64 -13.99 -5.10 7.58
C LEU A 64 -15.26 -4.85 6.74
N THR A 65 -15.64 -5.81 5.90
CA THR A 65 -16.86 -5.74 5.10
C THR A 65 -18.12 -5.67 6.00
N SER A 66 -18.14 -6.43 7.12
CA SER A 66 -19.25 -6.38 8.08
C SER A 66 -19.43 -4.99 8.72
N LYS A 67 -18.35 -4.19 8.78
CA LYS A 67 -18.36 -2.79 9.25
C LYS A 67 -18.71 -1.79 8.13
N LYS A 68 -19.10 -2.29 6.94
CA LYS A 68 -19.42 -1.47 5.75
C LYS A 68 -18.25 -0.57 5.31
N MET A 69 -17.05 -1.07 5.45
CA MET A 69 -15.82 -0.42 4.99
C MET A 69 -15.32 -1.06 3.68
N ASN A 70 -14.71 -0.26 2.84
CA ASN A 70 -14.06 -0.68 1.61
C ASN A 70 -12.61 -1.04 1.88
N LEU A 71 -12.16 -2.19 1.39
CA LEU A 71 -10.77 -2.58 1.44
C LEU A 71 -10.02 -2.08 0.21
N MET A 72 -8.88 -1.42 0.42
CA MET A 72 -7.82 -1.23 -0.55
C MET A 72 -6.67 -2.20 -0.20
N LEU A 73 -6.26 -3.03 -1.14
CA LEU A 73 -5.18 -4.00 -0.96
C LEU A 73 -3.97 -3.63 -1.80
N SER A 74 -2.81 -3.48 -1.16
CA SER A 74 -1.52 -3.41 -1.88
C SER A 74 -0.79 -4.74 -1.72
N THR A 75 -0.45 -5.39 -2.83
CA THR A 75 0.19 -6.71 -2.83
C THR A 75 1.29 -6.81 -3.89
N ASN A 76 2.30 -7.61 -3.60
CA ASN A 76 3.34 -7.97 -4.55
C ASN A 76 2.90 -9.03 -5.57
N THR A 77 1.63 -9.42 -5.54
CA THR A 77 0.94 -10.34 -6.45
C THR A 77 1.30 -11.83 -6.33
N ARG A 78 2.44 -12.19 -5.75
CA ARG A 78 2.98 -13.57 -5.73
C ARG A 78 2.06 -14.60 -5.07
N LEU A 79 1.16 -14.16 -4.20
CA LEU A 79 0.26 -15.05 -3.48
C LEU A 79 -1.18 -15.05 -4.03
N ILE A 80 -1.47 -14.29 -5.09
CA ILE A 80 -2.81 -14.20 -5.68
C ILE A 80 -3.29 -15.56 -6.17
N GLU A 81 -2.48 -16.27 -6.99
CA GLU A 81 -2.88 -17.56 -7.55
C GLU A 81 -3.13 -18.61 -6.45
N LYS A 82 -2.27 -18.65 -5.41
CA LYS A 82 -2.45 -19.54 -4.26
C LYS A 82 -3.77 -19.27 -3.52
N ASN A 83 -4.19 -18.01 -3.43
CA ASN A 83 -5.35 -17.56 -2.67
C ASN A 83 -6.57 -17.28 -3.57
N LYS A 84 -6.50 -17.59 -4.86
CA LYS A 84 -7.47 -17.22 -5.89
C LYS A 84 -8.91 -17.54 -5.51
N ALA A 85 -9.17 -18.76 -5.05
CA ALA A 85 -10.53 -19.21 -4.71
C ALA A 85 -11.15 -18.37 -3.57
N GLU A 86 -10.36 -18.02 -2.57
CA GLU A 86 -10.83 -17.20 -1.44
C GLU A 86 -10.93 -15.71 -1.78
N LEU A 87 -10.03 -15.21 -2.63
CA LEU A 87 -10.07 -13.83 -3.12
C LEU A 87 -11.31 -13.58 -3.99
N LEU A 88 -11.67 -14.51 -4.86
CA LEU A 88 -12.85 -14.39 -5.73
C LEU A 88 -14.19 -14.34 -4.98
N LYS A 89 -14.24 -14.78 -3.73
CA LYS A 89 -15.45 -14.74 -2.88
C LYS A 89 -15.70 -13.38 -2.21
N ARG A 90 -14.70 -12.49 -2.22
CA ARG A 90 -14.70 -11.26 -1.41
C ARG A 90 -14.46 -10.02 -2.26
N GLU A 91 -15.23 -8.97 -2.03
CA GLU A 91 -14.99 -7.71 -2.72
C GLU A 91 -13.85 -6.94 -2.04
N ILE A 92 -12.78 -6.71 -2.79
CA ILE A 92 -11.71 -5.77 -2.48
C ILE A 92 -11.87 -4.61 -3.45
N LYS A 93 -12.25 -3.44 -2.94
CA LYS A 93 -12.69 -2.32 -3.78
C LYS A 93 -11.58 -1.77 -4.68
N THR A 94 -10.36 -1.73 -4.15
CA THR A 94 -9.20 -1.21 -4.88
C THR A 94 -8.00 -2.14 -4.72
N TRP A 95 -7.41 -2.53 -5.83
CA TRP A 95 -6.21 -3.35 -5.90
C TRP A 95 -5.03 -2.51 -6.35
N ASN A 96 -3.96 -2.48 -5.57
CA ASN A 96 -2.66 -1.96 -5.96
C ASN A 96 -1.71 -3.14 -6.19
N LEU A 97 -1.50 -3.51 -7.45
CA LEU A 97 -0.69 -4.64 -7.85
C LEU A 97 0.73 -4.18 -8.21
N SER A 98 1.70 -4.53 -7.37
CA SER A 98 3.10 -4.12 -7.52
C SER A 98 3.82 -5.01 -8.54
N LEU A 99 3.57 -4.81 -9.84
CA LEU A 99 4.14 -5.63 -10.92
C LEU A 99 5.67 -5.47 -11.04
N HIS A 100 6.21 -4.32 -10.66
CA HIS A 100 7.65 -4.12 -10.56
C HIS A 100 8.36 -5.13 -9.62
N SER A 101 7.62 -5.79 -8.73
CA SER A 101 8.16 -6.81 -7.80
C SER A 101 8.49 -8.16 -8.47
N ILE A 102 8.12 -8.33 -9.74
CA ILE A 102 8.38 -9.57 -10.48
C ILE A 102 9.59 -9.47 -11.40
N TYR A 103 10.44 -8.44 -11.23
CA TYR A 103 11.58 -8.17 -12.10
C TYR A 103 12.56 -9.36 -12.22
N ASP A 104 12.68 -10.18 -11.20
CA ASP A 104 13.57 -11.34 -11.08
C ASP A 104 12.97 -12.65 -11.62
N MET A 105 11.70 -12.65 -12.08
CA MET A 105 11.05 -13.86 -12.61
C MET A 105 11.55 -14.21 -14.00
N ASN A 106 11.81 -15.49 -14.24
CA ASN A 106 12.18 -15.99 -15.57
C ASN A 106 11.01 -16.12 -16.53
N ASN A 107 9.82 -16.48 -16.03
CA ASN A 107 8.60 -16.68 -16.85
C ASN A 107 7.56 -15.60 -16.59
N LYS A 108 7.93 -14.34 -16.86
CA LYS A 108 7.04 -13.18 -16.65
C LYS A 108 5.78 -13.25 -17.49
N PHE A 109 5.90 -13.69 -18.76
CA PHE A 109 4.76 -13.71 -19.67
C PHE A 109 3.62 -14.58 -19.13
N ASP A 110 3.87 -15.86 -18.85
CA ASP A 110 2.84 -16.77 -18.35
C ASP A 110 2.28 -16.33 -17.00
N TYR A 111 3.16 -15.76 -16.14
CA TYR A 111 2.75 -15.25 -14.85
C TYR A 111 1.76 -14.09 -15.02
N ILE A 112 2.08 -13.12 -15.88
CA ILE A 112 1.24 -11.95 -16.12
C ILE A 112 -0.08 -12.37 -16.77
N ILE A 113 -0.07 -13.26 -17.75
CA ILE A 113 -1.30 -13.76 -18.37
C ILE A 113 -2.23 -14.42 -17.32
N LYS A 114 -1.68 -15.22 -16.41
CA LYS A 114 -2.46 -15.80 -15.29
C LYS A 114 -3.06 -14.72 -14.38
N LEU A 115 -2.27 -13.69 -14.07
CA LEU A 115 -2.72 -12.57 -13.27
C LEU A 115 -3.83 -11.77 -13.98
N LEU A 116 -3.69 -11.52 -15.27
CA LEU A 116 -4.71 -10.82 -16.07
C LEU A 116 -6.01 -11.62 -16.18
N ASN A 117 -5.91 -12.93 -16.37
CA ASN A 117 -7.06 -13.83 -16.32
C ASN A 117 -7.76 -13.82 -14.95
N PHE A 118 -6.99 -13.71 -13.85
CA PHE A 118 -7.55 -13.53 -12.53
C PHE A 118 -8.29 -12.18 -12.44
N ILE A 119 -7.72 -11.09 -12.93
CA ILE A 119 -8.31 -9.76 -12.91
C ILE A 119 -9.64 -9.75 -13.70
N ASP A 120 -9.66 -10.32 -14.90
CA ASP A 120 -10.87 -10.38 -15.72
C ASP A 120 -11.96 -11.21 -15.04
N LEU A 121 -11.61 -12.38 -14.48
CA LEU A 121 -12.55 -13.20 -13.72
C LEU A 121 -13.07 -12.49 -12.48
N TYR A 122 -12.19 -11.76 -11.77
CA TYR A 122 -12.56 -11.01 -10.59
C TYR A 122 -13.52 -9.85 -10.91
N GLN A 123 -13.24 -9.09 -11.98
CA GLN A 123 -14.10 -7.98 -12.43
C GLN A 123 -15.45 -8.44 -13.01
N HIS A 124 -15.57 -9.71 -13.36
CA HIS A 124 -16.88 -10.26 -13.77
C HIS A 124 -17.87 -10.31 -12.59
N ASN A 125 -17.37 -10.48 -11.38
CA ASN A 125 -18.17 -10.64 -10.17
C ASN A 125 -18.16 -9.40 -9.25
N HIS A 126 -17.18 -8.50 -9.42
CA HIS A 126 -16.93 -7.38 -8.51
C HIS A 126 -16.62 -6.08 -9.25
N GLU A 127 -17.16 -4.97 -8.75
CA GLU A 127 -16.88 -3.63 -9.28
C GLU A 127 -15.61 -3.02 -8.69
N SER A 128 -14.47 -3.65 -8.94
CA SER A 128 -13.20 -3.27 -8.35
C SER A 128 -12.27 -2.56 -9.33
N VAL A 129 -11.47 -1.63 -8.81
CA VAL A 129 -10.45 -0.90 -9.57
C VAL A 129 -9.09 -1.55 -9.37
N PHE A 130 -8.37 -1.77 -10.45
CA PHE A 130 -7.02 -2.33 -10.44
C PHE A 130 -5.99 -1.29 -10.87
N HIS A 131 -5.07 -0.96 -9.98
CA HIS A 131 -3.88 -0.19 -10.27
C HIS A 131 -2.70 -1.13 -10.47
N LEU A 132 -2.28 -1.30 -11.72
CA LEU A 132 -1.09 -2.03 -12.11
C LEU A 132 0.10 -1.07 -11.98
N ARG A 133 1.04 -1.35 -11.08
CA ARG A 133 2.09 -0.40 -10.71
C ARG A 133 3.45 -0.90 -11.13
N LEU A 134 4.17 -0.07 -11.88
CA LEU A 134 5.54 -0.27 -12.31
C LEU A 134 6.40 0.87 -11.74
N TRP A 135 7.23 0.55 -10.75
CA TRP A 135 8.11 1.49 -10.07
C TRP A 135 9.57 1.15 -10.31
N ALA A 136 10.45 1.95 -9.72
CA ALA A 136 11.88 1.73 -9.67
C ALA A 136 12.57 1.76 -11.06
N ASP A 137 12.12 2.66 -11.92
CA ASP A 137 12.69 2.87 -13.26
C ASP A 137 14.14 3.37 -13.25
N SER A 138 14.66 3.83 -12.09
CA SER A 138 16.06 4.19 -11.88
C SER A 138 17.01 2.99 -11.97
N ASN A 139 16.54 1.78 -11.62
CA ASN A 139 17.29 0.54 -11.72
C ASN A 139 17.13 -0.09 -13.11
N GLN A 140 18.23 -0.22 -13.86
CA GLN A 140 18.21 -0.70 -15.26
C GLN A 140 17.59 -2.11 -15.42
N THR A 141 17.82 -3.02 -14.47
CA THR A 141 17.24 -4.37 -14.52
C THR A 141 15.73 -4.31 -14.35
N ILE A 142 15.26 -3.50 -13.41
CA ILE A 142 13.83 -3.32 -13.15
C ILE A 142 13.18 -2.59 -14.32
N LYS A 143 13.80 -1.55 -14.84
CA LYS A 143 13.34 -0.82 -16.03
C LYS A 143 13.12 -1.73 -17.24
N LYS A 144 14.12 -2.57 -17.55
CA LYS A 144 14.00 -3.55 -18.64
C LYS A 144 12.82 -4.50 -18.41
N SER A 145 12.66 -4.99 -17.18
CA SER A 145 11.52 -5.83 -16.80
C SER A 145 10.20 -5.08 -16.91
N ASN A 146 10.13 -3.82 -16.48
CA ASN A 146 8.95 -2.99 -16.59
C ASN A 146 8.54 -2.78 -18.07
N ASP A 147 9.50 -2.58 -18.98
CA ASP A 147 9.24 -2.46 -20.41
C ASP A 147 8.70 -3.76 -21.02
N GLU A 148 9.21 -4.92 -20.58
CA GLU A 148 8.68 -6.23 -20.97
C GLU A 148 7.23 -6.40 -20.49
N ILE A 149 6.96 -6.09 -19.23
CA ILE A 149 5.61 -6.16 -18.63
C ILE A 149 4.65 -5.25 -19.37
N LYS A 150 5.05 -4.02 -19.64
CA LYS A 150 4.25 -3.02 -20.36
C LYS A 150 3.84 -3.51 -21.74
N LYS A 151 4.76 -4.11 -22.51
CA LYS A 151 4.46 -4.71 -23.82
C LYS A 151 3.40 -5.82 -23.70
N ILE A 152 3.49 -6.67 -22.70
CA ILE A 152 2.50 -7.74 -22.46
C ILE A 152 1.12 -7.12 -22.18
N LEU A 153 1.06 -6.10 -21.30
CA LEU A 153 -0.18 -5.42 -20.95
C LEU A 153 -0.82 -4.72 -22.15
N PHE A 154 -0.03 -4.02 -22.96
CA PHE A 154 -0.52 -3.33 -24.16
C PHE A 154 -1.06 -4.31 -25.19
N THR A 155 -0.38 -5.44 -25.39
CA THR A 155 -0.85 -6.50 -26.30
C THR A 155 -2.15 -7.13 -25.78
N TYR A 156 -2.22 -7.46 -24.49
CA TYR A 156 -3.39 -8.11 -23.89
C TYR A 156 -4.66 -7.24 -23.97
N TYR A 157 -4.54 -5.93 -23.72
CA TYR A 157 -5.66 -4.98 -23.74
C TYR A 157 -5.86 -4.29 -25.10
N ASP A 158 -5.11 -4.69 -26.15
CA ASP A 158 -5.09 -4.02 -27.47
C ASP A 158 -4.93 -2.49 -27.36
N TYR A 159 -4.08 -2.06 -26.42
CA TYR A 159 -3.86 -0.64 -26.18
C TYR A 159 -2.97 -0.03 -27.27
N LYS A 160 -3.50 1.02 -27.94
CA LYS A 160 -2.84 1.73 -29.06
C LYS A 160 -2.61 3.21 -28.78
N GLY A 161 -2.84 3.62 -27.53
CA GLY A 161 -2.65 5.01 -27.13
C GLY A 161 -1.20 5.37 -26.84
N GLU A 162 -1.00 6.59 -26.37
CA GLU A 162 0.32 7.10 -25.99
C GLU A 162 0.85 6.42 -24.73
N ASP A 163 2.17 6.28 -24.65
CA ASP A 163 2.86 5.75 -23.48
C ASP A 163 3.08 6.85 -22.43
N LEU A 164 2.07 7.06 -21.60
CA LEU A 164 2.04 8.04 -20.54
C LEU A 164 2.36 7.41 -19.16
N LYS A 165 2.79 8.21 -18.19
CA LYS A 165 3.03 7.75 -16.81
C LYS A 165 1.80 7.11 -16.15
N ARG A 166 0.59 7.50 -16.59
CA ARG A 166 -0.67 6.92 -16.13
C ARG A 166 -1.58 6.66 -17.32
N ILE A 167 -1.93 5.39 -17.52
CA ILE A 167 -2.67 4.89 -18.68
C ILE A 167 -3.90 4.13 -18.18
N ARG A 168 -5.06 4.42 -18.76
CA ARG A 168 -6.26 3.60 -18.58
C ARG A 168 -6.26 2.53 -19.68
N LEU A 169 -5.94 1.29 -19.31
CA LEU A 169 -5.94 0.15 -20.22
C LEU A 169 -7.36 -0.36 -20.51
N LYS A 170 -8.24 -0.32 -19.52
CA LYS A 170 -9.66 -0.69 -19.58
C LYS A 170 -10.42 0.17 -18.56
N GLU A 171 -11.76 0.13 -18.54
CA GLU A 171 -12.58 1.01 -17.70
C GLU A 171 -12.09 1.14 -16.25
N ARG A 172 -11.78 0.02 -15.60
CA ARG A 172 -11.33 -0.03 -14.19
C ARG A 172 -9.93 -0.61 -14.01
N ILE A 173 -9.10 -0.57 -15.08
CA ILE A 173 -7.73 -1.05 -15.06
C ILE A 173 -6.80 0.09 -15.47
N ILE A 174 -5.97 0.52 -14.52
CA ILE A 174 -5.08 1.66 -14.66
C ILE A 174 -3.65 1.16 -14.51
N LEU A 175 -2.82 1.39 -15.51
CA LEU A 175 -1.38 1.23 -15.41
C LEU A 175 -0.77 2.57 -14.98
N SER A 176 0.10 2.53 -13.98
CA SER A 176 0.93 3.67 -13.60
C SER A 176 2.37 3.23 -13.42
N TYR A 177 3.31 4.04 -13.93
CA TYR A 177 4.72 3.82 -13.69
C TYR A 177 5.39 5.15 -13.34
N GLU A 178 6.30 5.05 -12.38
CA GLU A 178 6.97 6.20 -11.78
C GLU A 178 8.38 5.82 -11.39
N GLU A 179 9.22 6.82 -11.25
CA GLU A 179 10.55 6.65 -10.69
C GLU A 179 10.47 6.12 -9.26
N GLU A 180 11.53 5.45 -8.84
CA GLU A 180 11.66 4.99 -7.47
C GLU A 180 11.64 6.18 -6.51
N PHE A 181 10.75 6.13 -5.52
CA PHE A 181 10.84 7.07 -4.42
C PHE A 181 11.80 6.54 -3.36
N ILE A 182 12.52 7.45 -2.73
CA ILE A 182 13.41 7.10 -1.63
C ILE A 182 12.58 7.09 -0.33
N TRP A 183 12.61 5.96 0.38
CA TRP A 183 11.94 5.85 1.68
C TRP A 183 12.45 6.92 2.66
N PRO A 184 11.57 7.61 3.37
CA PRO A 184 11.97 8.59 4.38
C PRO A 184 12.92 7.98 5.40
N SER A 185 13.98 8.69 5.71
CA SER A 185 14.97 8.25 6.70
C SER A 185 15.69 9.46 7.29
N LEU A 186 15.85 9.49 8.60
CA LEU A 186 16.61 10.53 9.32
C LEU A 186 18.09 10.64 8.86
N LYS A 187 18.57 9.69 8.06
CA LYS A 187 19.93 9.68 7.49
C LYS A 187 20.01 10.37 6.12
N LEU A 188 18.88 10.74 5.53
CA LEU A 188 18.86 11.41 4.23
C LEU A 188 19.16 12.90 4.41
N ASP A 189 19.98 13.44 3.53
CA ASP A 189 20.28 14.86 3.48
C ASP A 189 19.22 15.62 2.66
N TYR A 190 17.97 15.57 3.14
CA TYR A 190 16.87 16.39 2.65
C TYR A 190 16.48 17.36 3.76
N ASN A 191 16.21 18.59 3.40
CA ASN A 191 15.52 19.54 4.27
C ASN A 191 14.24 19.98 3.54
N HIS A 192 13.20 19.16 3.67
CA HIS A 192 11.94 19.40 3.00
C HIS A 192 11.05 20.31 3.84
N GLU A 193 10.62 21.40 3.22
CA GLU A 193 9.50 22.22 3.69
C GLU A 193 8.40 22.15 2.64
N GLY A 194 7.15 22.08 3.06
CA GLY A 194 6.05 22.17 2.11
C GLY A 194 4.85 21.27 2.44
N TYR A 195 3.97 21.13 1.46
CA TYR A 195 2.71 20.45 1.56
C TYR A 195 2.88 18.93 1.66
N CYS A 196 2.13 18.32 2.58
CA CYS A 196 2.07 16.87 2.72
C CYS A 196 0.62 16.40 2.93
N LEU A 197 0.27 15.26 2.35
CA LEU A 197 -1.02 14.59 2.55
C LEU A 197 -1.07 13.75 3.83
N GLY A 198 0.07 13.44 4.44
CA GLY A 198 0.15 12.70 5.69
C GLY A 198 -0.65 13.37 6.81
N GLY A 199 -1.42 12.59 7.55
CA GLY A 199 -2.35 13.09 8.56
C GLY A 199 -3.53 13.90 8.03
N LYS A 200 -3.55 14.28 6.73
CA LYS A 200 -4.69 15.00 6.12
C LYS A 200 -5.67 14.01 5.48
N THR A 201 -5.18 13.11 4.67
CA THR A 201 -5.99 12.12 3.96
C THR A 201 -5.88 10.72 4.56
N HIS A 202 -4.82 10.45 5.29
CA HIS A 202 -4.56 9.15 5.89
C HIS A 202 -3.60 9.25 7.08
N ILE A 203 -3.70 8.27 7.95
CA ILE A 203 -2.72 7.93 8.99
C ILE A 203 -2.40 6.44 8.84
N ALA A 204 -1.39 5.94 9.53
CA ALA A 204 -1.11 4.51 9.52
C ALA A 204 -1.09 3.93 10.94
N ILE A 205 -1.56 2.68 11.05
CA ILE A 205 -1.49 1.87 12.27
C ILE A 205 -0.52 0.73 11.98
N LEU A 206 0.58 0.67 12.72
CA LEU A 206 1.60 -0.36 12.59
C LEU A 206 1.16 -1.65 13.30
N ALA A 207 1.78 -2.77 12.96
CA ALA A 207 1.42 -4.09 13.48
C ALA A 207 1.57 -4.22 15.03
N ASP A 208 2.29 -3.31 15.66
CA ASP A 208 2.41 -3.24 17.12
C ASP A 208 1.41 -2.29 17.81
N GLY A 209 0.54 -1.65 17.05
CA GLY A 209 -0.49 -0.75 17.54
C GLY A 209 -0.10 0.72 17.56
N ARG A 210 1.17 1.07 17.26
CA ARG A 210 1.58 2.46 17.10
C ARG A 210 0.84 3.11 15.95
N VAL A 211 0.40 4.35 16.15
CA VAL A 211 -0.25 5.18 15.14
C VAL A 211 0.73 6.25 14.69
N VAL A 212 0.93 6.36 13.39
CA VAL A 212 1.89 7.27 12.76
C VAL A 212 1.21 8.16 11.72
N MET A 213 1.80 9.31 11.44
CA MET A 213 1.22 10.33 10.54
C MET A 213 1.12 9.87 9.09
N CYS A 214 1.94 8.92 8.64
CA CYS A 214 2.04 8.54 7.24
C CYS A 214 2.36 7.06 7.07
N CYS A 215 1.84 6.44 6.03
CA CYS A 215 2.14 5.05 5.66
C CYS A 215 3.58 4.83 5.17
N LEU A 216 4.36 5.87 4.92
CA LEU A 216 5.78 5.77 4.60
C LEU A 216 6.67 5.72 5.87
N ASP A 217 6.10 5.93 7.06
CA ASP A 217 6.82 5.80 8.32
C ASP A 217 6.65 4.39 8.90
N ALA A 218 7.45 3.48 8.40
CA ALA A 218 7.46 2.09 8.87
C ALA A 218 8.17 1.88 10.21
N ASN A 219 8.94 2.86 10.68
CA ASN A 219 9.73 2.79 11.92
C ASN A 219 9.00 3.40 13.12
N GLY A 220 8.03 4.30 12.89
CA GLY A 220 7.31 4.99 13.94
C GLY A 220 7.96 6.30 14.39
N ASP A 221 8.75 6.93 13.51
CA ASP A 221 9.42 8.21 13.79
C ASP A 221 8.43 9.40 13.85
N THR A 222 7.21 9.22 13.30
CA THR A 222 6.11 10.19 13.36
C THR A 222 4.98 9.73 14.28
N LEU A 223 5.34 9.14 15.41
CA LEU A 223 4.40 8.58 16.38
C LEU A 223 3.43 9.66 16.91
N ILE A 224 2.13 9.39 16.81
CA ILE A 224 1.07 10.24 17.35
C ILE A 224 0.26 9.58 18.46
N GLY A 225 0.41 8.28 18.65
CA GLY A 225 -0.25 7.53 19.74
C GLY A 225 -0.14 6.03 19.55
N ASN A 226 -0.84 5.29 20.40
CA ASN A 226 -0.92 3.83 20.32
C ASN A 226 -2.35 3.37 20.62
N ILE A 227 -2.95 2.60 19.70
CA ILE A 227 -4.33 2.12 19.87
C ILE A 227 -4.48 1.10 21.01
N LYS A 228 -3.41 0.59 21.60
CA LYS A 228 -3.46 -0.21 22.81
C LYS A 228 -3.77 0.62 24.06
N GLU A 229 -3.45 1.91 24.02
CA GLU A 229 -3.51 2.82 25.16
C GLU A 229 -4.70 3.78 25.07
N LYS A 230 -4.95 4.33 23.87
CA LYS A 230 -6.02 5.29 23.59
C LYS A 230 -6.84 4.83 22.39
N SER A 231 -8.07 5.30 22.28
CA SER A 231 -8.87 5.13 21.06
C SER A 231 -8.29 5.95 19.92
N LEU A 232 -8.60 5.56 18.69
CA LEU A 232 -8.16 6.31 17.50
C LEU A 232 -8.74 7.73 17.48
N GLN A 233 -9.96 7.92 17.99
CA GLN A 233 -10.58 9.23 18.15
C GLN A 233 -9.77 10.10 19.12
N GLU A 234 -9.42 9.60 20.30
CA GLU A 234 -8.58 10.33 21.25
C GLU A 234 -7.22 10.69 20.67
N ILE A 235 -6.60 9.78 19.90
CA ILE A 235 -5.30 10.01 19.26
C ILE A 235 -5.37 11.16 18.25
N ILE A 236 -6.42 11.22 17.41
CA ILE A 236 -6.57 12.32 16.42
C ILE A 236 -7.02 13.64 17.05
N GLU A 237 -7.56 13.62 18.25
CA GLU A 237 -7.89 14.83 19.03
C GLU A 237 -6.72 15.32 19.88
N ASP A 238 -5.70 14.49 20.10
CA ASP A 238 -4.55 14.80 20.97
C ASP A 238 -3.55 15.76 20.30
N THR A 239 -2.78 16.42 21.15
CA THR A 239 -1.81 17.46 20.78
C THR A 239 -0.83 17.06 19.69
N PRO A 240 -0.19 15.88 19.69
CA PRO A 240 0.78 15.50 18.65
C PRO A 240 0.19 15.53 17.24
N TYR A 241 -1.01 14.95 17.08
CA TYR A 241 -1.68 14.96 15.78
C TYR A 241 -2.15 16.36 15.38
N GLN A 242 -2.82 17.06 16.28
CA GLN A 242 -3.36 18.40 16.00
C GLN A 242 -2.27 19.42 15.68
N THR A 243 -1.14 19.36 16.40
CA THR A 243 0.02 20.20 16.11
C THR A 243 0.61 19.91 14.74
N ALA A 244 0.83 18.64 14.43
CA ALA A 244 1.34 18.23 13.12
C ALA A 244 0.42 18.66 11.97
N ARG A 245 -0.91 18.53 12.15
CA ARG A 245 -1.93 19.00 11.20
C ARG A 245 -1.85 20.49 10.95
N LYS A 246 -1.67 21.29 12.01
CA LYS A 246 -1.50 22.74 11.91
C LYS A 246 -0.24 23.09 11.11
N TYR A 247 0.89 22.46 11.43
CA TYR A 247 2.14 22.66 10.69
C TYR A 247 1.98 22.33 9.20
N PHE A 248 1.37 21.21 8.86
CA PHE A 248 1.13 20.83 7.46
C PHE A 248 0.16 21.78 6.74
N SER A 249 -0.81 22.36 7.43
CA SER A 249 -1.67 23.39 6.83
C SER A 249 -0.91 24.68 6.50
N ASP A 250 0.15 24.96 7.26
CA ASP A 250 1.03 26.10 7.04
C ASP A 250 2.22 25.77 6.11
N ASN A 251 2.16 24.63 5.39
CA ASN A 251 3.22 24.10 4.53
C ASN A 251 4.57 23.90 5.25
N LYS A 252 4.52 23.48 6.50
CA LYS A 252 5.70 23.18 7.32
C LYS A 252 5.69 21.72 7.78
N CYS A 253 6.87 21.12 7.90
CA CYS A 253 7.03 19.80 8.49
C CYS A 253 7.13 19.90 10.02
N TYR A 254 6.33 19.09 10.72
CA TYR A 254 6.37 19.01 12.19
C TYR A 254 7.39 17.98 12.66
N PHE A 255 7.29 16.75 12.13
CA PHE A 255 8.22 15.68 12.50
C PHE A 255 9.53 15.77 11.74
N GLU A 256 10.62 15.37 12.40
CA GLU A 256 11.95 15.37 11.78
C GLU A 256 11.99 14.47 10.55
N LEU A 257 11.42 13.25 10.61
CA LEU A 257 11.34 12.36 9.45
C LEU A 257 10.71 13.03 8.22
N CYS A 258 9.72 13.89 8.41
CA CYS A 258 9.05 14.58 7.31
C CYS A 258 9.97 15.57 6.58
N LYS A 259 10.95 16.15 7.28
CA LYS A 259 11.98 16.99 6.65
C LYS A 259 12.93 16.19 5.77
N HIS A 260 13.13 14.92 6.11
CA HIS A 260 13.98 13.97 5.38
C HIS A 260 13.20 13.07 4.42
N CYS A 261 12.06 13.54 3.90
CA CYS A 261 11.20 12.81 2.99
C CYS A 261 11.28 13.40 1.57
N SER A 262 11.51 12.55 0.58
CA SER A 262 11.55 12.96 -0.84
C SER A 262 10.16 12.94 -1.49
N TYR A 263 9.17 12.33 -0.85
CA TYR A 263 7.81 12.22 -1.37
C TYR A 263 7.04 13.54 -1.15
N LYS A 264 6.55 14.12 -2.25
CA LYS A 264 5.78 15.38 -2.26
C LYS A 264 4.35 15.14 -2.66
#